data_d496d68e036e2da987da968ccb2187aa
#
_entry.id   d496d68e036e2da987da968ccb2187aa
#
_cell.length_a   1.000
_cell.length_b   1.000
_cell.length_c   1.000
_cell.angle_alpha   90.00
_cell.angle_beta   90.00
_cell.angle_gamma   90.00
#
_symmetry.space_group_name_H-M   'P 1'
#
loop_
_entity.id
_entity.type
_entity.pdbx_description
1 polymer ?
#
loop_
_entity_poly.entity_id
_entity_poly.type
_entity_poly.pdbx_seq_one_letter_code
_entity_poly.pdbx_strand_id
1 'polypeptide(L)'
;MPKTQKLLFAMAGLLLFLNPTAAIADHHAGDQKIKVLLIDGQNNHDWIRCSPVMKSTLEASGKFSVHTETVTEADVIDWIVDFSAYDVILSNYNGKPWQEKTQKAFVKYIEEGGNLVVVHAADNSFREWKEYNLMIGLGGWGGRNEKDGPYVYWKDGKVVRDDSKGRGGSHGRAWEYKVVVRDTEHPITKGLPKEFLQAKEELYDRLRGPAQNMKILATALAKGGSERHEPVLMTISYGKGRIFHTVMGHDSRSMLGVAFQETLLRGTEWAATGKVTFPPVTAEELPVDRAVSREPKASAPAP
;
A
#
# COMPACT_ATOMS: atom_id res chain seq x y z
N MET A 1 43.36 -82.16 -18.57
CA MET A 1 43.50 -80.98 -19.45
C MET A 1 42.77 -79.84 -18.76
N PRO A 2 43.43 -78.89 -18.12
CA PRO A 2 42.79 -77.74 -17.48
C PRO A 2 42.71 -76.57 -18.42
N LYS A 3 41.52 -75.92 -18.41
CA LYS A 3 41.20 -74.68 -19.16
C LYS A 3 41.70 -73.47 -18.39
N THR A 4 42.57 -72.70 -19.01
CA THR A 4 43.06 -71.44 -18.51
C THR A 4 42.01 -70.33 -18.65
N GLN A 5 41.58 -69.76 -17.54
CA GLN A 5 40.76 -68.52 -17.50
C GLN A 5 41.69 -67.28 -17.49
N LYS A 6 41.50 -66.43 -18.48
CA LYS A 6 42.16 -65.11 -18.53
C LYS A 6 41.36 -64.13 -17.73
N LEU A 7 41.97 -63.54 -16.70
CA LEU A 7 41.43 -62.43 -15.93
C LEU A 7 41.63 -61.11 -16.71
N LEU A 8 40.55 -60.47 -17.08
CA LEU A 8 40.59 -59.06 -17.58
C LEU A 8 40.50 -58.13 -16.38
N PHE A 9 41.52 -57.31 -16.17
CA PHE A 9 41.48 -56.16 -15.28
C PHE A 9 40.81 -55.02 -16.00
N ALA A 10 39.65 -54.57 -15.56
CA ALA A 10 39.01 -53.33 -15.97
C ALA A 10 39.54 -52.20 -15.06
N MET A 11 40.30 -51.27 -15.60
CA MET A 11 40.65 -50.01 -14.95
C MET A 11 39.44 -49.06 -15.01
N ALA A 12 38.80 -48.81 -13.88
CA ALA A 12 37.80 -47.76 -13.75
C ALA A 12 38.51 -46.41 -13.57
N GLY A 13 38.48 -45.63 -14.62
CA GLY A 13 38.94 -44.23 -14.55
C GLY A 13 37.91 -43.37 -13.80
N LEU A 14 38.31 -42.84 -12.65
CA LEU A 14 37.53 -41.88 -11.86
C LEU A 14 37.66 -40.49 -12.52
N LEU A 15 36.64 -40.11 -13.30
CA LEU A 15 36.47 -38.75 -13.80
C LEU A 15 35.93 -37.85 -12.68
N LEU A 16 36.82 -37.08 -12.07
CA LEU A 16 36.47 -35.97 -11.19
C LEU A 16 35.83 -34.86 -12.02
N PHE A 17 34.51 -34.76 -11.99
CA PHE A 17 33.81 -33.57 -12.45
C PHE A 17 34.07 -32.45 -11.45
N LEU A 18 34.97 -31.55 -11.77
CA LEU A 18 35.08 -30.23 -11.14
C LEU A 18 33.85 -29.41 -11.55
N ASN A 19 32.84 -29.35 -10.67
CA ASN A 19 31.81 -28.36 -10.78
C ASN A 19 32.43 -26.99 -10.56
N PRO A 20 32.37 -26.06 -11.52
CA PRO A 20 32.69 -24.69 -11.23
C PRO A 20 31.57 -24.17 -10.32
N THR A 21 31.85 -24.02 -9.03
CA THR A 21 31.08 -23.15 -8.16
C THR A 21 31.11 -21.76 -8.78
N ALA A 22 30.06 -21.42 -9.54
CA ALA A 22 29.81 -20.05 -9.90
C ALA A 22 29.72 -19.29 -8.57
N ALA A 23 30.76 -18.54 -8.26
CA ALA A 23 30.69 -17.51 -7.24
C ALA A 23 29.52 -16.60 -7.66
N ILE A 24 28.39 -16.73 -6.99
CA ILE A 24 27.34 -15.72 -7.05
C ILE A 24 28.06 -14.48 -6.51
N ALA A 25 28.44 -13.60 -7.45
CA ALA A 25 28.90 -12.28 -7.11
C ALA A 25 27.77 -11.68 -6.26
N ASP A 26 28.05 -11.51 -4.98
CA ASP A 26 27.25 -10.71 -4.08
C ASP A 26 27.36 -9.29 -4.64
N HIS A 27 26.48 -8.99 -5.62
CA HIS A 27 26.26 -7.63 -6.02
C HIS A 27 25.78 -6.95 -4.73
N HIS A 28 26.68 -6.24 -4.08
CA HIS A 28 26.32 -5.14 -3.22
C HIS A 28 25.30 -4.34 -4.02
N ALA A 29 24.01 -4.59 -3.76
CA ALA A 29 22.93 -3.72 -4.17
C ALA A 29 23.15 -2.42 -3.39
N GLY A 30 24.07 -1.60 -3.88
CA GLY A 30 24.28 -0.25 -3.41
C GLY A 30 22.93 0.45 -3.55
N ASP A 31 22.36 0.84 -2.47
CA ASP A 31 21.34 1.86 -2.17
C ASP A 31 20.50 2.40 -3.33
N GLN A 32 19.95 1.54 -4.20
CA GLN A 32 18.98 2.01 -5.18
C GLN A 32 17.66 2.26 -4.46
N LYS A 33 17.33 3.55 -4.31
CA LYS A 33 16.06 3.95 -3.69
C LYS A 33 14.87 3.43 -4.48
N ILE A 34 13.82 3.04 -3.76
CA ILE A 34 12.52 2.68 -4.32
C ILE A 34 11.95 3.90 -5.04
N LYS A 35 11.66 3.77 -6.33
CA LYS A 35 11.11 4.85 -7.16
C LYS A 35 9.60 4.90 -6.99
N VAL A 36 9.11 6.01 -6.44
CA VAL A 36 7.69 6.26 -6.20
C VAL A 36 7.19 7.31 -7.18
N LEU A 37 6.10 7.04 -7.89
CA LEU A 37 5.33 8.06 -8.58
C LEU A 37 4.15 8.48 -7.69
N LEU A 38 4.18 9.70 -7.18
CA LEU A 38 3.05 10.32 -6.50
C LEU A 38 2.19 11.04 -7.53
N ILE A 39 0.91 10.66 -7.61
CA ILE A 39 -0.06 11.29 -8.53
C ILE A 39 -1.02 12.13 -7.72
N ASP A 40 -1.10 13.44 -8.04
CA ASP A 40 -2.01 14.39 -7.43
C ASP A 40 -2.60 15.38 -8.49
N GLY A 41 -3.03 16.60 -8.08
CA GLY A 41 -3.49 17.66 -8.96
C GLY A 41 -5.00 17.87 -8.95
N GLN A 42 -5.78 16.86 -8.55
CA GLN A 42 -7.21 16.96 -8.29
C GLN A 42 -7.56 16.13 -7.06
N ASN A 43 -8.26 16.74 -6.12
CA ASN A 43 -8.77 16.08 -4.93
C ASN A 43 -9.79 17.03 -4.26
N ASN A 44 -10.78 16.47 -3.57
CA ASN A 44 -11.68 17.26 -2.73
C ASN A 44 -11.06 17.67 -1.38
N HIS A 45 -9.84 17.20 -1.09
CA HIS A 45 -9.01 17.59 0.03
C HIS A 45 -7.82 18.46 -0.43
N ASP A 46 -7.12 19.09 0.52
CA ASP A 46 -6.00 20.00 0.24
C ASP A 46 -4.73 19.22 -0.21
N TRP A 47 -4.78 18.66 -1.41
CA TRP A 47 -3.68 17.91 -1.98
C TRP A 47 -2.39 18.73 -2.10
N ILE A 48 -2.50 20.07 -2.29
CA ILE A 48 -1.36 20.98 -2.38
C ILE A 48 -0.50 20.93 -1.11
N ARG A 49 -1.13 20.75 0.06
CA ARG A 49 -0.40 20.60 1.33
C ARG A 49 -0.16 19.14 1.69
N CYS A 50 -1.01 18.23 1.30
CA CYS A 50 -0.92 16.81 1.64
C CYS A 50 0.21 16.08 0.89
N SER A 51 0.32 16.29 -0.42
CA SER A 51 1.34 15.62 -1.25
C SER A 51 2.77 15.91 -0.81
N PRO A 52 3.15 17.17 -0.49
CA PRO A 52 4.48 17.46 0.05
C PRO A 52 4.80 16.75 1.37
N VAL A 53 3.82 16.56 2.27
CA VAL A 53 4.03 15.81 3.52
C VAL A 53 4.32 14.36 3.25
N MET A 54 3.55 13.71 2.37
CA MET A 54 3.80 12.32 1.97
C MET A 54 5.16 12.15 1.30
N LYS A 55 5.49 13.03 0.34
CA LYS A 55 6.79 13.04 -0.32
C LYS A 55 7.93 13.17 0.69
N SER A 56 7.86 14.18 1.56
CA SER A 56 8.89 14.42 2.57
C SER A 56 9.01 13.26 3.56
N THR A 57 7.89 12.64 3.96
CA THR A 57 7.89 11.46 4.83
C THR A 57 8.64 10.29 4.19
N LEU A 58 8.37 10.01 2.92
CA LEU A 58 9.03 8.92 2.19
C LEU A 58 10.52 9.22 2.01
N GLU A 59 10.87 10.39 1.49
CA GLU A 59 12.25 10.75 1.17
C GLU A 59 13.13 10.90 2.42
N ALA A 60 12.57 11.40 3.53
CA ALA A 60 13.27 11.53 4.81
C ALA A 60 13.74 10.19 5.39
N SER A 61 13.11 9.08 5.02
CA SER A 61 13.54 7.73 5.41
C SER A 61 14.83 7.28 4.73
N GLY A 62 15.27 7.97 3.69
CA GLY A 62 16.41 7.60 2.85
C GLY A 62 16.14 6.47 1.84
N LYS A 63 15.04 5.74 1.96
CA LYS A 63 14.73 4.55 1.14
C LYS A 63 14.00 4.83 -0.16
N PHE A 64 13.38 6.00 -0.29
CA PHE A 64 12.54 6.32 -1.44
C PHE A 64 13.06 7.53 -2.21
N SER A 65 12.77 7.54 -3.51
CA SER A 65 12.89 8.70 -4.40
C SER A 65 11.51 8.96 -4.99
N VAL A 66 10.94 10.14 -4.75
CA VAL A 66 9.54 10.44 -5.11
C VAL A 66 9.49 11.47 -6.22
N HIS A 67 9.01 11.04 -7.38
CA HIS A 67 8.57 11.92 -8.46
C HIS A 67 7.09 12.25 -8.27
N THR A 68 6.70 13.50 -8.51
CA THR A 68 5.29 13.91 -8.41
C THR A 68 4.79 14.33 -9.79
N GLU A 69 3.69 13.72 -10.20
CA GLU A 69 2.91 14.11 -11.38
C GLU A 69 1.64 14.81 -10.91
N THR A 70 1.57 16.13 -11.14
CA THR A 70 0.39 16.93 -10.83
C THR A 70 -0.53 16.99 -12.05
N VAL A 71 -1.62 16.24 -11.99
CA VAL A 71 -2.58 16.07 -13.09
C VAL A 71 -3.79 16.95 -12.84
N THR A 72 -3.77 18.17 -13.38
CA THR A 72 -4.89 19.11 -13.25
C THR A 72 -6.07 18.74 -14.14
N GLU A 73 -7.19 19.43 -14.00
CA GLU A 73 -8.36 19.23 -14.86
C GLU A 73 -8.07 19.54 -16.34
N ALA A 74 -7.14 20.45 -16.59
CA ALA A 74 -6.73 20.80 -17.96
C ALA A 74 -5.80 19.71 -18.55
N ASP A 75 -4.93 19.13 -17.74
CA ASP A 75 -3.90 18.21 -18.19
C ASP A 75 -4.45 16.78 -18.40
N VAL A 76 -5.46 16.38 -17.64
CA VAL A 76 -5.94 14.98 -17.58
C VAL A 76 -6.37 14.42 -18.93
N ILE A 77 -6.79 15.28 -19.85
CA ILE A 77 -7.28 14.89 -21.19
C ILE A 77 -6.17 14.30 -22.08
N ASP A 78 -4.93 14.77 -21.92
CA ASP A 78 -3.77 14.33 -22.70
C ASP A 78 -2.67 13.68 -21.85
N TRP A 79 -2.92 13.51 -20.54
CA TRP A 79 -1.93 12.97 -19.61
C TRP A 79 -1.57 11.53 -19.94
N ILE A 80 -0.29 11.31 -20.19
CA ILE A 80 0.30 10.00 -20.43
C ILE A 80 1.59 9.92 -19.60
N VAL A 81 1.77 8.79 -18.94
CA VAL A 81 2.96 8.50 -18.14
C VAL A 81 3.42 7.06 -18.37
N ASP A 82 4.71 6.84 -18.31
CA ASP A 82 5.29 5.50 -18.29
C ASP A 82 5.34 4.99 -16.83
N PHE A 83 4.31 4.25 -16.42
CA PHE A 83 4.25 3.66 -15.09
C PHE A 83 5.39 2.66 -14.82
N SER A 84 5.93 2.01 -15.87
CA SER A 84 6.98 1.00 -15.71
C SER A 84 8.32 1.57 -15.23
N ALA A 85 8.50 2.89 -15.27
CA ALA A 85 9.66 3.59 -14.74
C ALA A 85 9.69 3.61 -13.20
N TYR A 86 8.62 3.19 -12.51
CA TYR A 86 8.44 3.27 -11.07
C TYR A 86 8.17 1.90 -10.45
N ASP A 87 8.65 1.71 -9.22
CA ASP A 87 8.45 0.49 -8.45
C ASP A 87 7.07 0.46 -7.79
N VAL A 88 6.51 1.65 -7.49
CA VAL A 88 5.19 1.80 -6.88
C VAL A 88 4.56 3.16 -7.23
N ILE A 89 3.26 3.15 -7.45
CA ILE A 89 2.45 4.35 -7.64
C ILE A 89 1.79 4.69 -6.30
N LEU A 90 1.88 5.95 -5.87
CA LEU A 90 1.16 6.48 -4.71
C LEU A 90 0.07 7.43 -5.22
N SER A 91 -1.19 7.05 -5.03
CA SER A 91 -2.33 7.84 -5.47
C SER A 91 -2.86 8.73 -4.35
N ASN A 92 -2.78 10.04 -4.56
CA ASN A 92 -3.49 11.09 -3.83
C ASN A 92 -4.44 11.86 -4.77
N TYR A 93 -4.99 11.15 -5.76
CA TYR A 93 -5.79 11.73 -6.81
C TYR A 93 -7.27 11.33 -6.63
N ASN A 94 -8.15 12.33 -6.67
CA ASN A 94 -9.60 12.14 -6.71
C ASN A 94 -10.22 13.22 -7.60
N GLY A 95 -10.21 12.97 -8.91
CA GLY A 95 -10.60 13.95 -9.92
C GLY A 95 -11.26 13.35 -11.15
N LYS A 96 -11.16 14.05 -12.26
CA LYS A 96 -11.67 13.59 -13.55
C LYS A 96 -11.06 12.25 -13.95
N PRO A 97 -11.81 11.38 -14.63
CA PRO A 97 -11.29 10.14 -15.17
C PRO A 97 -10.09 10.38 -16.10
N TRP A 98 -9.06 9.57 -15.94
CA TRP A 98 -7.95 9.55 -16.89
C TRP A 98 -8.44 9.06 -18.27
N GLN A 99 -7.76 9.45 -19.33
CA GLN A 99 -8.08 8.94 -20.65
C GLN A 99 -7.89 7.40 -20.72
N GLU A 100 -8.64 6.76 -21.60
CA GLU A 100 -8.69 5.30 -21.73
C GLU A 100 -7.30 4.67 -21.94
N LYS A 101 -6.43 5.34 -22.72
CA LYS A 101 -5.06 4.87 -22.99
C LYS A 101 -4.24 4.79 -21.69
N THR A 102 -4.34 5.81 -20.85
CA THR A 102 -3.64 5.87 -19.54
C THR A 102 -4.22 4.85 -18.57
N GLN A 103 -5.56 4.70 -18.55
CA GLN A 103 -6.20 3.65 -17.74
C GLN A 103 -5.72 2.26 -18.14
N LYS A 104 -5.68 1.93 -19.43
CA LYS A 104 -5.18 0.64 -19.93
C LYS A 104 -3.71 0.41 -19.59
N ALA A 105 -2.87 1.45 -19.70
CA ALA A 105 -1.46 1.36 -19.33
C ALA A 105 -1.30 1.09 -17.81
N PHE A 106 -2.11 1.74 -16.98
CA PHE A 106 -2.10 1.54 -15.53
C PHE A 106 -2.56 0.12 -15.14
N VAL A 107 -3.66 -0.36 -15.74
CA VAL A 107 -4.14 -1.74 -15.51
C VAL A 107 -3.06 -2.74 -15.87
N LYS A 108 -2.47 -2.61 -17.06
CA LYS A 108 -1.38 -3.48 -17.51
C LYS A 108 -0.20 -3.46 -16.55
N TYR A 109 0.22 -2.27 -16.10
CA TYR A 109 1.32 -2.11 -15.14
C TYR A 109 1.06 -2.92 -13.87
N ILE A 110 -0.14 -2.80 -13.27
CA ILE A 110 -0.48 -3.54 -12.04
C ILE A 110 -0.60 -5.05 -12.30
N GLU A 111 -1.23 -5.46 -13.41
CA GLU A 111 -1.37 -6.88 -13.77
C GLU A 111 -0.01 -7.57 -13.96
N GLU A 112 0.97 -6.87 -14.47
CA GLU A 112 2.33 -7.38 -14.71
C GLU A 112 3.22 -7.38 -13.45
N GLY A 113 2.77 -6.80 -12.34
CA GLY A 113 3.49 -6.81 -11.06
C GLY A 113 3.88 -5.43 -10.55
N GLY A 114 3.41 -4.37 -11.20
CA GLY A 114 3.46 -3.01 -10.67
C GLY A 114 2.60 -2.88 -9.40
N ASN A 115 2.84 -1.85 -8.62
CA ASN A 115 2.30 -1.76 -7.27
C ASN A 115 1.62 -0.41 -7.01
N LEU A 116 0.67 -0.38 -6.07
CA LEU A 116 -0.14 0.80 -5.79
C LEU A 116 -0.25 1.05 -4.27
N VAL A 117 -0.19 2.31 -3.90
CA VAL A 117 -0.60 2.82 -2.59
C VAL A 117 -1.76 3.77 -2.79
N VAL A 118 -2.88 3.51 -2.11
CA VAL A 118 -4.10 4.33 -2.14
C VAL A 118 -4.21 5.06 -0.82
N VAL A 119 -4.30 6.39 -0.87
CA VAL A 119 -4.36 7.22 0.33
C VAL A 119 -5.67 7.98 0.38
N HIS A 120 -6.45 7.73 1.44
CA HIS A 120 -7.66 8.47 1.79
C HIS A 120 -8.58 8.69 0.56
N ALA A 121 -8.81 9.94 0.17
CA ALA A 121 -9.75 10.29 -0.89
C ALA A 121 -9.45 9.68 -2.27
N ALA A 122 -8.28 9.09 -2.48
CA ALA A 122 -8.01 8.35 -3.71
C ALA A 122 -8.94 7.13 -3.87
N ASP A 123 -9.55 6.64 -2.77
CA ASP A 123 -10.55 5.57 -2.80
C ASP A 123 -11.93 6.03 -3.30
N ASN A 124 -12.16 7.33 -3.38
CA ASN A 124 -13.40 7.91 -3.92
C ASN A 124 -13.41 7.99 -5.44
N SER A 125 -12.23 7.87 -6.06
CA SER A 125 -12.04 8.05 -7.50
C SER A 125 -12.72 6.96 -8.33
N PHE A 126 -13.03 7.32 -9.58
CA PHE A 126 -13.28 6.41 -10.69
C PHE A 126 -14.31 5.30 -10.41
N ARG A 127 -15.46 5.64 -9.85
CA ARG A 127 -16.53 4.65 -9.59
C ARG A 127 -16.82 3.75 -10.80
N GLU A 128 -16.84 4.31 -12.00
CA GLU A 128 -17.19 3.58 -13.22
C GLU A 128 -16.01 2.74 -13.78
N TRP A 129 -14.80 2.90 -13.23
CA TRP A 129 -13.64 2.14 -13.68
C TRP A 129 -13.49 0.85 -12.85
N LYS A 130 -14.01 -0.25 -13.41
CA LYS A 130 -14.11 -1.55 -12.74
C LYS A 130 -12.79 -2.07 -12.19
N GLU A 131 -11.73 -2.01 -12.99
CA GLU A 131 -10.41 -2.51 -12.61
C GLU A 131 -9.84 -1.72 -11.43
N TYR A 132 -10.00 -0.40 -11.43
CA TYR A 132 -9.58 0.44 -10.31
C TYR A 132 -10.33 0.07 -9.01
N ASN A 133 -11.64 -0.17 -9.09
CA ASN A 133 -12.42 -0.59 -7.92
C ASN A 133 -12.01 -1.98 -7.42
N LEU A 134 -11.56 -2.89 -8.29
CA LEU A 134 -10.96 -4.17 -7.88
C LEU A 134 -9.61 -3.97 -7.19
N MET A 135 -8.80 -3.00 -7.63
CA MET A 135 -7.50 -2.68 -7.04
C MET A 135 -7.64 -2.03 -5.66
N ILE A 136 -8.55 -1.06 -5.50
CA ILE A 136 -8.73 -0.38 -4.20
C ILE A 136 -9.52 -1.20 -3.19
N GLY A 137 -10.29 -2.19 -3.64
CA GLY A 137 -11.12 -3.09 -2.81
C GLY A 137 -12.38 -2.44 -2.24
N LEU A 138 -12.24 -1.31 -1.58
CA LEU A 138 -13.34 -0.51 -1.02
C LEU A 138 -13.18 0.95 -1.44
N GLY A 139 -14.29 1.63 -1.66
CA GLY A 139 -14.33 3.06 -1.97
C GLY A 139 -15.61 3.71 -1.48
N GLY A 140 -15.62 5.04 -1.49
CA GLY A 140 -16.75 5.82 -1.01
C GLY A 140 -17.31 6.80 -2.03
N TRP A 141 -18.40 7.44 -1.68
CA TRP A 141 -19.04 8.54 -2.41
C TRP A 141 -19.31 8.26 -3.92
N GLY A 142 -19.39 9.29 -4.73
CA GLY A 142 -19.60 9.15 -6.18
C GLY A 142 -20.88 8.38 -6.56
N GLY A 143 -21.87 8.30 -5.67
CA GLY A 143 -23.09 7.52 -5.89
C GLY A 143 -22.95 6.02 -5.65
N ARG A 144 -21.85 5.56 -5.05
CA ARG A 144 -21.66 4.13 -4.68
C ARG A 144 -22.77 3.64 -3.75
N ASN A 145 -23.21 2.42 -3.96
CA ASN A 145 -24.28 1.76 -3.22
C ASN A 145 -24.10 0.23 -3.25
N GLU A 146 -25.13 -0.55 -2.89
CA GLU A 146 -25.05 -2.01 -2.82
C GLU A 146 -24.68 -2.71 -4.14
N LYS A 147 -24.85 -2.04 -5.29
CA LYS A 147 -24.47 -2.59 -6.59
C LYS A 147 -22.96 -2.56 -6.82
N ASP A 148 -22.24 -1.71 -6.09
CA ASP A 148 -20.77 -1.61 -6.15
C ASP A 148 -20.08 -2.67 -5.27
N GLY A 149 -20.85 -3.35 -4.40
CA GLY A 149 -20.38 -4.43 -3.53
C GLY A 149 -20.81 -4.27 -2.07
N PRO A 150 -20.41 -5.18 -1.19
CA PRO A 150 -20.78 -5.14 0.23
C PRO A 150 -20.08 -4.00 1.00
N TYR A 151 -20.65 -3.64 2.16
CA TYR A 151 -19.87 -3.08 3.24
C TYR A 151 -18.95 -4.17 3.80
N VAL A 152 -17.74 -3.80 4.19
CA VAL A 152 -16.82 -4.73 4.83
C VAL A 152 -16.33 -4.10 6.13
N TYR A 153 -16.51 -4.81 7.25
CA TYR A 153 -16.10 -4.33 8.56
C TYR A 153 -15.73 -5.49 9.48
N TRP A 154 -15.14 -5.17 10.63
CA TRP A 154 -14.74 -6.16 11.62
C TRP A 154 -15.77 -6.21 12.75
N LYS A 155 -16.24 -7.41 13.06
CA LYS A 155 -17.17 -7.64 14.17
C LYS A 155 -16.94 -9.02 14.78
N ASP A 156 -16.95 -9.11 16.10
CA ASP A 156 -16.86 -10.37 16.87
C ASP A 156 -15.69 -11.26 16.41
N GLY A 157 -14.51 -10.67 16.26
CA GLY A 157 -13.29 -11.39 15.89
C GLY A 157 -13.17 -11.77 14.41
N LYS A 158 -14.06 -11.34 13.54
CA LYS A 158 -14.09 -11.72 12.11
C LYS A 158 -14.46 -10.58 11.17
N VAL A 159 -14.10 -10.76 9.91
CA VAL A 159 -14.54 -9.88 8.82
C VAL A 159 -16.00 -10.20 8.49
N VAL A 160 -16.83 -9.16 8.43
CA VAL A 160 -18.22 -9.22 7.98
C VAL A 160 -18.34 -8.57 6.62
N ARG A 161 -19.05 -9.22 5.71
CA ARG A 161 -19.46 -8.69 4.40
C ARG A 161 -20.96 -8.50 4.45
N ASP A 162 -21.44 -7.28 4.25
CA ASP A 162 -22.84 -6.89 4.45
C ASP A 162 -23.38 -6.29 3.14
N ASP A 163 -24.23 -7.04 2.45
CA ASP A 163 -24.84 -6.67 1.17
C ASP A 163 -26.11 -5.82 1.33
N SER A 164 -26.43 -5.39 2.55
CA SER A 164 -27.61 -4.56 2.81
C SER A 164 -27.59 -3.29 1.95
N LYS A 165 -28.78 -2.80 1.58
CA LYS A 165 -28.94 -1.57 0.80
C LYS A 165 -28.39 -0.36 1.55
N GLY A 166 -27.80 0.57 0.80
CA GLY A 166 -27.35 1.83 1.34
C GLY A 166 -26.21 2.46 0.57
N ARG A 167 -25.99 3.75 0.80
CA ARG A 167 -24.91 4.51 0.14
C ARG A 167 -23.53 4.02 0.58
N GLY A 168 -22.56 4.13 -0.31
CA GLY A 168 -21.15 3.92 -0.01
C GLY A 168 -20.45 5.21 0.40
N GLY A 169 -19.70 5.15 1.49
CA GLY A 169 -18.91 6.24 2.01
C GLY A 169 -19.66 7.22 2.89
N SER A 170 -19.17 7.41 4.08
CA SER A 170 -19.48 8.50 5.01
C SER A 170 -18.32 8.66 5.99
N HIS A 171 -18.41 9.66 6.84
CA HIS A 171 -17.51 9.88 7.97
C HIS A 171 -18.27 10.63 9.08
N GLY A 172 -17.79 10.50 10.31
CA GLY A 172 -18.22 11.32 11.43
C GLY A 172 -17.47 12.67 11.47
N ARG A 173 -17.51 13.32 12.65
CA ARG A 173 -16.67 14.49 12.91
C ARG A 173 -15.21 14.05 12.99
N ALA A 174 -14.27 14.94 12.63
CA ALA A 174 -12.84 14.70 12.82
C ALA A 174 -12.50 14.55 14.31
N TRP A 175 -11.75 13.51 14.65
CA TRP A 175 -11.33 13.18 16.02
C TRP A 175 -10.08 12.28 16.01
N GLU A 176 -9.39 12.18 17.15
CA GLU A 176 -8.33 11.21 17.34
C GLU A 176 -8.94 9.84 17.57
N TYR A 177 -8.59 8.83 16.78
CA TYR A 177 -9.18 7.51 16.92
C TYR A 177 -8.15 6.42 17.11
N LYS A 178 -8.54 5.43 17.87
CA LYS A 178 -7.73 4.26 18.14
C LYS A 178 -7.76 3.30 16.96
N VAL A 179 -6.59 3.01 16.40
CA VAL A 179 -6.36 1.97 15.41
C VAL A 179 -6.05 0.66 16.13
N VAL A 180 -6.71 -0.42 15.74
CA VAL A 180 -6.54 -1.76 16.30
C VAL A 180 -5.99 -2.69 15.21
N VAL A 181 -4.77 -3.17 15.38
CA VAL A 181 -4.14 -4.14 14.48
C VAL A 181 -4.87 -5.47 14.56
N ARG A 182 -5.27 -6.01 13.40
CA ARG A 182 -6.00 -7.28 13.28
C ARG A 182 -5.11 -8.42 12.78
N ASP A 183 -4.11 -8.10 11.97
CA ASP A 183 -3.09 -9.05 11.52
C ASP A 183 -1.71 -8.58 12.00
N THR A 184 -1.20 -9.18 13.07
CA THR A 184 0.09 -8.83 13.67
C THR A 184 1.29 -9.46 12.95
N GLU A 185 1.04 -10.42 12.07
CA GLU A 185 2.09 -11.14 11.35
C GLU A 185 2.38 -10.58 9.95
N HIS A 186 1.46 -9.77 9.42
CA HIS A 186 1.67 -9.15 8.11
C HIS A 186 2.87 -8.18 8.16
N PRO A 187 3.76 -8.16 7.15
CA PRO A 187 4.96 -7.31 7.17
C PRO A 187 4.70 -5.84 7.50
N ILE A 188 3.59 -5.26 7.02
CA ILE A 188 3.24 -3.85 7.28
C ILE A 188 2.99 -3.60 8.76
N THR A 189 2.30 -4.51 9.45
CA THR A 189 1.86 -4.34 10.83
C THR A 189 2.75 -5.04 11.84
N LYS A 190 3.59 -5.97 11.39
CA LYS A 190 4.55 -6.66 12.25
C LYS A 190 5.54 -5.65 12.85
N GLY A 191 5.62 -5.66 14.18
CA GLY A 191 6.44 -4.70 14.92
C GLY A 191 5.80 -3.33 15.18
N LEU A 192 4.52 -3.14 14.81
CA LEU A 192 3.71 -2.04 15.35
C LEU A 192 3.05 -2.44 16.68
N PRO A 193 2.75 -1.50 17.58
CA PRO A 193 1.89 -1.77 18.73
C PRO A 193 0.54 -2.34 18.27
N LYS A 194 -0.06 -3.21 19.09
CA LYS A 194 -1.37 -3.81 18.78
C LYS A 194 -2.50 -2.78 18.68
N GLU A 195 -2.37 -1.70 19.40
CA GLU A 195 -3.29 -0.56 19.39
C GLU A 195 -2.47 0.72 19.45
N PHE A 196 -2.89 1.75 18.71
CA PHE A 196 -2.25 3.06 18.71
C PHE A 196 -3.25 4.15 18.34
N LEU A 197 -2.95 5.41 18.64
CA LEU A 197 -3.82 6.53 18.34
C LEU A 197 -3.38 7.22 17.04
N GLN A 198 -4.34 7.40 16.12
CA GLN A 198 -4.17 8.26 14.95
C GLN A 198 -4.49 9.71 15.32
N ALA A 199 -3.76 10.64 14.73
CA ALA A 199 -4.01 12.07 14.86
C ALA A 199 -5.42 12.45 14.38
N LYS A 200 -5.92 13.58 14.87
CA LYS A 200 -7.28 14.04 14.57
C LYS A 200 -7.52 14.19 13.09
N GLU A 201 -8.45 13.38 12.57
CA GLU A 201 -8.92 13.41 11.19
C GLU A 201 -10.30 12.77 11.04
N GLU A 202 -10.83 12.75 9.82
CA GLU A 202 -12.04 12.04 9.45
C GLU A 202 -11.74 10.55 9.28
N LEU A 203 -12.43 9.70 10.04
CA LEU A 203 -12.42 8.26 9.79
C LEU A 203 -13.52 7.93 8.77
N TYR A 204 -13.12 7.45 7.60
CA TYR A 204 -14.08 6.96 6.61
C TYR A 204 -14.80 5.71 7.11
N ASP A 205 -16.11 5.70 6.93
CA ASP A 205 -16.96 4.58 7.26
C ASP A 205 -17.90 4.20 6.10
N ARG A 206 -18.53 3.03 6.21
CA ARG A 206 -19.48 2.53 5.20
C ARG A 206 -18.90 2.51 3.78
N LEU A 207 -17.60 2.31 3.63
CA LEU A 207 -17.01 2.10 2.31
C LEU A 207 -17.58 0.82 1.70
N ARG A 208 -17.75 0.84 0.38
CA ARG A 208 -18.27 -0.29 -0.40
C ARG A 208 -17.35 -0.60 -1.57
N GLY A 209 -17.34 -1.83 -1.98
CA GLY A 209 -16.57 -2.21 -3.14
C GLY A 209 -16.54 -3.72 -3.33
N PRO A 210 -15.92 -4.19 -4.42
CA PRO A 210 -15.82 -5.62 -4.69
C PRO A 210 -15.13 -6.37 -3.55
N ALA A 211 -14.19 -5.74 -2.86
CA ALA A 211 -13.41 -6.27 -1.75
C ALA A 211 -12.88 -7.69 -2.03
N GLN A 212 -12.52 -7.94 -3.30
CA GLN A 212 -11.94 -9.20 -3.73
C GLN A 212 -10.45 -9.21 -3.43
N ASN A 213 -9.92 -10.37 -3.05
CA ASN A 213 -8.49 -10.53 -2.73
C ASN A 213 -7.96 -9.51 -1.71
N MET A 214 -8.83 -9.04 -0.83
CA MET A 214 -8.55 -8.01 0.16
C MET A 214 -8.34 -8.63 1.54
N LYS A 215 -7.34 -8.13 2.26
CA LYS A 215 -7.07 -8.45 3.66
C LYS A 215 -7.12 -7.18 4.50
N ILE A 216 -7.85 -7.22 5.62
CA ILE A 216 -7.87 -6.14 6.61
C ILE A 216 -6.69 -6.35 7.55
N LEU A 217 -5.82 -5.34 7.67
CA LEU A 217 -4.66 -5.35 8.57
C LEU A 217 -4.96 -4.65 9.90
N ALA A 218 -5.74 -3.56 9.85
CA ALA A 218 -6.12 -2.81 11.03
C ALA A 218 -7.49 -2.14 10.83
N THR A 219 -8.16 -1.85 11.94
CA THR A 219 -9.49 -1.23 11.97
C THR A 219 -9.57 -0.14 13.02
N ALA A 220 -10.55 0.76 12.89
CA ALA A 220 -10.93 1.71 13.94
C ALA A 220 -12.45 1.73 14.12
N LEU A 221 -12.91 2.02 15.34
CA LEU A 221 -14.33 2.17 15.63
C LEU A 221 -14.82 3.54 15.12
N ALA A 222 -15.71 3.53 14.15
CA ALA A 222 -16.33 4.75 13.58
C ALA A 222 -17.42 5.29 14.51
N LYS A 223 -16.97 5.85 15.65
CA LYS A 223 -17.83 6.42 16.68
C LYS A 223 -18.59 7.66 16.18
N GLY A 224 -19.88 7.71 16.38
CA GLY A 224 -20.74 8.79 15.86
C GLY A 224 -21.01 8.68 14.35
N GLY A 225 -20.53 7.60 13.72
CA GLY A 225 -20.75 7.25 12.33
C GLY A 225 -21.49 5.91 12.19
N SER A 226 -20.80 4.90 11.63
CA SER A 226 -21.40 3.57 11.47
C SER A 226 -21.48 2.75 12.76
N GLU A 227 -20.78 3.14 13.82
CA GLU A 227 -20.58 2.39 15.07
C GLU A 227 -19.97 0.99 14.84
N ARG A 228 -19.22 0.83 13.74
CA ARG A 228 -18.54 -0.40 13.34
C ARG A 228 -17.02 -0.22 13.43
N HIS A 229 -16.30 -1.31 13.56
CA HIS A 229 -14.86 -1.30 13.31
C HIS A 229 -14.60 -1.35 11.81
N GLU A 230 -14.45 -0.17 11.22
CA GLU A 230 -14.18 0.00 9.80
C GLU A 230 -12.71 -0.29 9.46
N PRO A 231 -12.41 -0.83 8.25
CA PRO A 231 -11.05 -1.03 7.81
C PRO A 231 -10.28 0.29 7.70
N VAL A 232 -9.07 0.33 8.26
CA VAL A 232 -8.17 1.50 8.19
C VAL A 232 -6.96 1.21 7.32
N LEU A 233 -6.38 0.01 7.48
CA LEU A 233 -5.27 -0.48 6.68
C LEU A 233 -5.68 -1.78 6.00
N MET A 234 -5.49 -1.83 4.69
CA MET A 234 -5.87 -2.98 3.87
C MET A 234 -4.77 -3.31 2.87
N THR A 235 -4.70 -4.58 2.48
CA THR A 235 -3.94 -4.98 1.30
C THR A 235 -4.84 -5.70 0.32
N ILE A 236 -4.59 -5.49 -0.96
CA ILE A 236 -5.33 -6.10 -2.06
C ILE A 236 -4.30 -6.68 -3.06
N SER A 237 -4.66 -7.78 -3.72
CA SER A 237 -3.91 -8.31 -4.85
C SER A 237 -4.73 -8.16 -6.12
N TYR A 238 -4.11 -7.61 -7.17
CA TYR A 238 -4.70 -7.52 -8.50
C TYR A 238 -3.65 -7.94 -9.55
N GLY A 239 -3.95 -8.94 -10.35
CA GLY A 239 -2.94 -9.57 -11.20
C GLY A 239 -1.75 -10.05 -10.37
N LYS A 240 -0.55 -9.59 -10.73
CA LYS A 240 0.68 -9.83 -9.95
C LYS A 240 1.02 -8.69 -8.99
N GLY A 241 0.26 -7.59 -9.04
CA GLY A 241 0.50 -6.38 -8.26
C GLY A 241 0.06 -6.49 -6.81
N ARG A 242 0.75 -5.74 -5.95
CA ARG A 242 0.44 -5.56 -4.53
C ARG A 242 -0.10 -4.16 -4.31
N ILE A 243 -1.21 -4.07 -3.63
CA ILE A 243 -1.86 -2.80 -3.32
C ILE A 243 -1.94 -2.62 -1.81
N PHE A 244 -1.45 -1.49 -1.31
CA PHE A 244 -1.68 -1.04 0.05
C PHE A 244 -2.70 0.10 0.01
N HIS A 245 -3.75 0.00 0.82
CA HIS A 245 -4.79 1.00 0.91
C HIS A 245 -4.94 1.44 2.37
N THR A 246 -4.84 2.74 2.60
CA THR A 246 -5.10 3.39 3.89
C THR A 246 -6.17 4.45 3.75
N VAL A 247 -7.17 4.42 4.66
CA VAL A 247 -8.19 5.48 4.75
C VAL A 247 -7.71 6.68 5.60
N MET A 248 -6.53 6.58 6.23
CA MET A 248 -5.90 7.71 6.92
C MET A 248 -5.34 8.72 5.92
N GLY A 249 -5.16 9.97 6.36
CA GLY A 249 -4.52 11.00 5.54
C GLY A 249 -5.48 12.05 5.00
N HIS A 250 -6.45 12.46 5.82
CA HIS A 250 -7.44 13.47 5.45
C HIS A 250 -6.81 14.86 5.17
N ASP A 251 -5.88 15.29 5.98
CA ASP A 251 -5.23 16.60 5.83
C ASP A 251 -3.73 16.55 6.19
N SER A 252 -3.00 17.60 5.85
CA SER A 252 -1.56 17.66 6.09
C SER A 252 -1.20 17.57 7.58
N ARG A 253 -2.06 17.99 8.49
CA ARG A 253 -1.81 17.90 9.94
C ARG A 253 -1.96 16.47 10.45
N SER A 254 -2.99 15.77 10.01
CA SER A 254 -3.18 14.36 10.35
C SER A 254 -2.07 13.48 9.76
N MET A 255 -1.54 13.86 8.59
CA MET A 255 -0.40 13.21 7.94
C MET A 255 0.93 13.41 8.69
N LEU A 256 1.05 14.46 9.51
CA LEU A 256 2.18 14.61 10.44
C LEU A 256 2.10 13.63 11.63
N GLY A 257 0.96 12.96 11.83
CA GLY A 257 0.80 11.89 12.83
C GLY A 257 1.76 10.73 12.59
N VAL A 258 2.47 10.29 13.65
CA VAL A 258 3.40 9.16 13.57
C VAL A 258 2.70 7.89 13.07
N ALA A 259 1.43 7.68 13.46
CA ALA A 259 0.63 6.56 12.97
C ALA A 259 0.51 6.55 11.44
N PHE A 260 0.17 7.68 10.84
CA PHE A 260 0.12 7.81 9.38
C PHE A 260 1.50 7.60 8.74
N GLN A 261 2.53 8.28 9.25
CA GLN A 261 3.87 8.21 8.66
C GLN A 261 4.45 6.78 8.69
N GLU A 262 4.37 6.11 9.83
CA GLU A 262 4.87 4.74 9.96
C GLU A 262 4.12 3.75 9.05
N THR A 263 2.81 3.88 8.94
CA THR A 263 2.02 2.99 8.09
C THR A 263 2.21 3.30 6.61
N LEU A 264 2.39 4.58 6.24
CA LEU A 264 2.73 4.98 4.86
C LEU A 264 4.10 4.41 4.44
N LEU A 265 5.13 4.59 5.26
CA LEU A 265 6.49 4.08 5.00
C LEU A 265 6.46 2.56 4.80
N ARG A 266 5.89 1.82 5.74
CA ARG A 266 5.80 0.35 5.71
C ARG A 266 4.92 -0.15 4.57
N GLY A 267 3.78 0.49 4.34
CA GLY A 267 2.87 0.14 3.26
C GLY A 267 3.47 0.35 1.88
N THR A 268 4.21 1.44 1.69
CA THR A 268 4.88 1.76 0.43
C THR A 268 6.05 0.81 0.17
N GLU A 269 6.89 0.53 1.18
CA GLU A 269 7.97 -0.43 1.04
C GLU A 269 7.43 -1.85 0.73
N TRP A 270 6.39 -2.29 1.46
CA TRP A 270 5.78 -3.58 1.21
C TRP A 270 5.15 -3.68 -0.18
N ALA A 271 4.43 -2.65 -0.61
CA ALA A 271 3.85 -2.65 -1.95
C ALA A 271 4.96 -2.83 -3.00
N ALA A 272 6.03 -2.04 -2.93
CA ALA A 272 7.14 -2.10 -3.89
C ALA A 272 7.91 -3.43 -3.86
N THR A 273 8.17 -3.98 -2.66
CA THR A 273 9.17 -5.07 -2.50
C THR A 273 8.61 -6.39 -1.96
N GLY A 274 7.39 -6.38 -1.41
CA GLY A 274 6.81 -7.51 -0.67
C GLY A 274 7.37 -7.67 0.75
N LYS A 275 8.26 -6.77 1.20
CA LYS A 275 8.93 -6.82 2.51
C LYS A 275 8.79 -5.48 3.23
N VAL A 276 9.07 -5.48 4.52
CA VAL A 276 9.25 -4.28 5.34
C VAL A 276 10.53 -4.46 6.14
N THR A 277 11.46 -3.50 5.97
CA THR A 277 12.76 -3.50 6.63
C THR A 277 12.90 -2.37 7.66
N PHE A 278 11.83 -1.58 7.85
CA PHE A 278 11.76 -0.61 8.94
C PHE A 278 11.79 -1.32 10.30
N PRO A 279 12.47 -0.75 11.31
CA PRO A 279 12.53 -1.34 12.65
C PRO A 279 11.14 -1.37 13.30
N PRO A 280 10.93 -2.22 14.32
CA PRO A 280 9.73 -2.13 15.15
C PRO A 280 9.55 -0.74 15.75
N VAL A 281 8.29 -0.32 15.90
CA VAL A 281 7.90 0.94 16.54
C VAL A 281 7.46 0.62 17.96
N THR A 282 8.00 1.34 18.94
CA THR A 282 7.65 1.13 20.34
C THR A 282 6.29 1.74 20.69
N ALA A 283 5.68 1.28 21.78
CA ALA A 283 4.45 1.87 22.30
C ALA A 283 4.67 3.31 22.84
N GLU A 284 5.90 3.72 23.10
CA GLU A 284 6.25 5.09 23.48
C GLU A 284 6.25 6.03 22.26
N GLU A 285 6.76 5.55 21.11
CA GLU A 285 6.77 6.29 19.86
C GLU A 285 5.38 6.37 19.23
N LEU A 286 4.57 5.33 19.42
CA LEU A 286 3.22 5.22 18.86
C LEU A 286 2.23 4.78 19.95
N PRO A 287 1.91 5.68 20.92
CA PRO A 287 1.07 5.34 22.07
C PRO A 287 -0.41 5.25 21.72
N VAL A 288 -1.18 4.65 22.63
CA VAL A 288 -2.64 4.45 22.50
C VAL A 288 -3.46 5.55 23.17
N ASP A 289 -2.85 6.36 24.01
CA ASP A 289 -3.51 7.36 24.87
C ASP A 289 -3.35 8.80 24.38
N ARG A 290 -2.45 9.05 23.46
CA ARG A 290 -2.24 10.36 22.82
C ARG A 290 -1.76 10.20 21.38
N ALA A 291 -2.18 11.07 20.49
CA ALA A 291 -1.60 11.16 19.16
C ALA A 291 -0.23 11.86 19.23
N VAL A 292 0.75 11.30 18.54
CA VAL A 292 2.10 11.89 18.41
C VAL A 292 2.26 12.36 16.97
N SER A 293 2.77 13.58 16.80
CA SER A 293 3.09 14.15 15.48
C SER A 293 4.56 14.52 15.42
N ARG A 294 5.14 14.40 14.22
CA ARG A 294 6.52 14.82 13.94
C ARG A 294 6.63 15.41 12.54
N GLU A 295 7.45 16.43 12.40
CA GLU A 295 7.85 16.89 11.06
C GLU A 295 8.76 15.84 10.40
N PRO A 296 8.57 15.53 9.11
CA PRO A 296 9.50 14.71 8.40
C PRO A 296 10.89 15.36 8.40
N LYS A 297 11.86 14.72 9.05
CA LYS A 297 13.24 15.23 9.06
C LYS A 297 13.83 14.95 7.68
N ALA A 298 14.37 15.99 7.03
CA ALA A 298 15.19 15.78 5.85
C ALA A 298 16.33 14.80 6.20
N SER A 299 16.52 13.79 5.36
CA SER A 299 17.70 12.94 5.48
C SER A 299 18.93 13.84 5.39
N ALA A 300 19.86 13.68 6.35
CA ALA A 300 21.14 14.35 6.24
C ALA A 300 21.76 14.02 4.87
N PRO A 301 22.39 14.98 4.16
CA PRO A 301 23.08 14.66 2.94
C PRO A 301 24.09 13.53 3.25
N ALA A 302 24.11 12.53 2.38
CA ALA A 302 25.11 11.46 2.49
C ALA A 302 26.51 12.10 2.51
N PRO A 303 27.42 11.61 3.35
CA PRO A 303 28.78 12.17 3.50
C PRO A 303 29.59 12.07 2.20
#